data_756692b8491c68f88a6da8d39718b401
#
_entry.id   756692b8491c68f88a6da8d39718b401
#
_cell.length_a   1.000
_cell.length_b   1.000
_cell.length_c   1.000
_cell.angle_alpha   90.00
_cell.angle_beta   90.00
_cell.angle_gamma   90.00
#
_symmetry.space_group_name_H-M   'P 1'
#
loop_
_entity.id
_entity.type
_entity.pdbx_description
1 polymer ?
#
loop_
_entity_poly.entity_id
_entity_poly.type
_entity_poly.pdbx_seq_one_letter_code
_entity_poly.pdbx_strand_id
1 'polypeptide(L)'
;EGVNEDNRVKEDQSIKIRFNDGGHAQISGSVRWYMPSDEKAILKLHTDFGSQRAIEQQLIRQVVTKSVYMTGPLMSSKESSAEKRNDLLSYIEDQSINGVYRTKQEDIKVHDDLMNTDKTVTVVKIVEKNNLPMRQEVSAVKTYNVSLQGLALNSIDYDTEVENQIKVQQQAYMQVQTAIANSKKAEQDAITTELQGKAAAAKAKWDQEVIKAQ
;
A
#
# COMPACT_ATOMS: atom_id res chain seq x y z
N GLU A 1 42.23 -23.37 5.48
CA GLU A 1 41.50 -23.10 6.71
C GLU A 1 40.27 -22.30 6.34
N GLY A 2 39.12 -22.98 6.28
CA GLY A 2 37.86 -22.36 5.91
C GLY A 2 37.39 -21.46 7.03
N VAL A 3 37.24 -20.18 6.71
CA VAL A 3 36.54 -19.23 7.54
C VAL A 3 35.07 -19.62 7.53
N ASN A 4 34.55 -20.07 8.66
CA ASN A 4 33.13 -20.34 8.85
C ASN A 4 32.33 -19.06 8.59
N GLU A 5 31.56 -19.02 7.51
CA GLU A 5 30.68 -17.93 7.14
C GLU A 5 29.45 -17.76 8.05
N ASP A 6 29.30 -18.60 9.06
CA ASP A 6 28.07 -18.72 9.88
C ASP A 6 27.97 -17.77 11.07
N ASN A 7 28.93 -16.88 11.29
CA ASN A 7 28.92 -15.92 12.40
C ASN A 7 28.72 -14.45 11.98
N ARG A 8 28.14 -14.21 10.80
CA ARG A 8 27.63 -12.87 10.52
C ARG A 8 26.32 -12.69 11.28
N VAL A 9 26.37 -11.94 12.36
CA VAL A 9 25.19 -11.31 12.94
C VAL A 9 24.48 -10.67 11.74
N LYS A 10 23.30 -11.18 11.39
CA LYS A 10 22.46 -10.57 10.34
C LYS A 10 22.01 -9.23 10.91
N GLU A 11 22.75 -8.17 10.61
CA GLU A 11 22.30 -6.83 10.89
C GLU A 11 20.97 -6.64 10.19
N ASP A 12 19.98 -6.20 10.95
CA ASP A 12 18.69 -5.81 10.40
C ASP A 12 18.92 -4.65 9.41
N GLN A 13 18.74 -4.94 8.13
CA GLN A 13 18.94 -3.97 7.05
C GLN A 13 17.63 -3.34 6.60
N SER A 14 16.54 -3.56 7.33
CA SER A 14 15.24 -2.94 7.04
C SER A 14 15.35 -1.41 7.06
N ILE A 15 14.52 -0.77 6.27
CA ILE A 15 14.45 0.68 6.16
C ILE A 15 13.19 1.15 6.88
N LYS A 16 13.36 2.02 7.88
CA LYS A 16 12.24 2.59 8.60
C LYS A 16 11.55 3.65 7.73
N ILE A 17 10.22 3.53 7.58
CA ILE A 17 9.38 4.51 6.92
C ILE A 17 8.44 5.17 7.93
N ARG A 18 8.14 6.45 7.71
CA ARG A 18 7.11 7.18 8.45
C ARG A 18 6.04 7.66 7.48
N PHE A 19 4.79 7.33 7.78
CA PHE A 19 3.63 7.71 7.00
C PHE A 19 3.06 9.07 7.38
N ASN A 20 2.13 9.62 6.59
CA ASN A 20 1.53 10.93 6.82
C ASN A 20 0.65 10.97 8.08
N ASP A 21 0.12 9.84 8.54
CA ASP A 21 -0.65 9.68 9.77
C ASP A 21 0.22 9.54 11.04
N GLY A 22 1.55 9.60 10.87
CA GLY A 22 2.51 9.44 11.95
C GLY A 22 2.86 7.99 12.28
N GLY A 23 2.19 7.02 11.67
CA GLY A 23 2.52 5.60 11.79
C GLY A 23 3.89 5.28 11.19
N HIS A 24 4.55 4.25 11.72
CA HIS A 24 5.85 3.80 11.25
C HIS A 24 5.77 2.34 10.83
N ALA A 25 6.66 1.96 9.92
CA ALA A 25 6.91 0.57 9.58
C ALA A 25 8.37 0.36 9.25
N GLN A 26 8.80 -0.90 9.30
CA GLN A 26 10.09 -1.34 8.79
C GLN A 26 9.85 -2.09 7.48
N ILE A 27 10.51 -1.64 6.43
CA ILE A 27 10.40 -2.23 5.09
C ILE A 27 11.66 -3.01 4.80
N SER A 28 11.50 -4.28 4.44
CA SER A 28 12.56 -5.10 3.88
C SER A 28 12.22 -5.50 2.45
N GLY A 29 13.25 -5.60 1.61
CA GLY A 29 13.07 -5.89 0.21
C GLY A 29 14.36 -6.27 -0.49
N SER A 30 14.26 -6.51 -1.77
CA SER A 30 15.39 -6.79 -2.64
C SER A 30 15.27 -6.01 -3.94
N VAL A 31 16.41 -5.67 -4.50
CA VAL A 31 16.51 -5.01 -5.80
C VAL A 31 17.64 -5.64 -6.60
N ARG A 32 17.41 -5.84 -7.89
CA ARG A 32 18.47 -6.23 -8.82
C ARG A 32 19.05 -4.98 -9.46
N TRP A 33 20.34 -4.98 -9.63
CA TRP A 33 21.01 -3.89 -10.30
C TRP A 33 22.04 -4.40 -11.29
N TYR A 34 22.34 -3.60 -12.31
CA TYR A 34 23.24 -3.95 -13.36
C TYR A 34 24.26 -2.82 -13.57
N MET A 35 25.51 -3.22 -13.72
CA MET A 35 26.59 -2.33 -14.09
C MET A 35 26.34 -1.73 -15.49
N PRO A 36 26.74 -0.48 -15.73
CA PRO A 36 26.75 0.06 -17.09
C PRO A 36 27.68 -0.72 -18.01
N SER A 37 27.36 -0.73 -19.30
CA SER A 37 28.21 -1.35 -20.31
C SER A 37 29.29 -0.38 -20.87
N ASP A 38 29.16 0.91 -20.60
CA ASP A 38 30.07 1.93 -21.06
C ASP A 38 31.31 1.99 -20.17
N GLU A 39 32.49 1.91 -20.79
CA GLU A 39 33.80 1.92 -20.13
C GLU A 39 34.00 3.17 -19.26
N LYS A 40 33.59 4.35 -19.74
CA LYS A 40 33.72 5.60 -18.98
C LYS A 40 32.85 5.60 -17.72
N ALA A 41 31.63 5.06 -17.82
CA ALA A 41 30.73 4.95 -16.68
C ALA A 41 31.27 3.94 -15.66
N ILE A 42 31.80 2.81 -16.10
CA ILE A 42 32.46 1.82 -15.22
C ILE A 42 33.68 2.43 -14.53
N LEU A 43 34.52 3.14 -15.25
CA LEU A 43 35.71 3.80 -14.69
C LEU A 43 35.30 4.84 -13.64
N LYS A 44 34.27 5.64 -13.93
CA LYS A 44 33.73 6.61 -12.99
C LYS A 44 33.22 5.94 -11.70
N LEU A 45 32.43 4.86 -11.81
CA LEU A 45 31.96 4.08 -10.68
C LEU A 45 33.13 3.54 -9.84
N HIS A 46 34.16 3.01 -10.52
CA HIS A 46 35.33 2.47 -9.83
C HIS A 46 36.12 3.59 -9.12
N THR A 47 36.27 4.74 -9.75
CA THR A 47 36.99 5.90 -9.16
C THR A 47 36.25 6.43 -7.94
N ASP A 48 34.92 6.55 -8.03
CA ASP A 48 34.10 7.18 -6.97
C ASP A 48 33.83 6.23 -5.78
N PHE A 49 33.68 4.92 -6.03
CA PHE A 49 33.30 3.94 -4.99
C PHE A 49 34.35 2.86 -4.70
N GLY A 50 35.25 2.59 -5.61
CA GLY A 50 36.38 1.66 -5.42
C GLY A 50 36.04 0.17 -5.42
N SER A 51 34.81 -0.23 -5.03
CA SER A 51 34.39 -1.64 -4.97
C SER A 51 32.90 -1.82 -5.20
N GLN A 52 32.50 -3.02 -5.64
CA GLN A 52 31.08 -3.37 -5.79
C GLN A 52 30.30 -3.21 -4.49
N ARG A 53 30.86 -3.63 -3.36
CA ARG A 53 30.23 -3.47 -2.05
C ARG A 53 29.99 -1.99 -1.69
N ALA A 54 30.91 -1.11 -2.04
CA ALA A 54 30.72 0.31 -1.82
C ALA A 54 29.63 0.88 -2.74
N ILE A 55 29.52 0.45 -3.98
CA ILE A 55 28.41 0.81 -4.88
C ILE A 55 27.06 0.38 -4.25
N GLU A 56 26.96 -0.85 -3.78
CA GLU A 56 25.75 -1.36 -3.14
C GLU A 56 25.37 -0.56 -1.90
N GLN A 57 26.31 -0.24 -1.03
CA GLN A 57 26.07 0.45 0.23
C GLN A 57 25.87 1.96 0.09
N GLN A 58 26.71 2.61 -0.73
CA GLN A 58 26.77 4.07 -0.79
C GLN A 58 25.96 4.66 -1.95
N LEU A 59 25.66 3.88 -2.99
CA LEU A 59 24.83 4.33 -4.09
C LEU A 59 23.44 3.68 -4.04
N ILE A 60 23.36 2.34 -4.22
CA ILE A 60 22.08 1.65 -4.39
C ILE A 60 21.23 1.78 -3.13
N ARG A 61 21.80 1.40 -1.98
CA ARG A 61 21.08 1.48 -0.70
C ARG A 61 20.64 2.89 -0.36
N GLN A 62 21.49 3.90 -0.60
CA GLN A 62 21.17 5.29 -0.31
C GLN A 62 20.00 5.79 -1.17
N VAL A 63 19.99 5.46 -2.46
CA VAL A 63 18.92 5.83 -3.38
C VAL A 63 17.60 5.19 -2.96
N VAL A 64 17.60 3.88 -2.67
CA VAL A 64 16.39 3.17 -2.21
C VAL A 64 15.91 3.72 -0.87
N THR A 65 16.80 3.92 0.09
CA THR A 65 16.45 4.49 1.40
C THR A 65 15.79 5.86 1.27
N LYS A 66 16.37 6.74 0.43
CA LYS A 66 15.79 8.05 0.14
C LYS A 66 14.41 7.95 -0.49
N SER A 67 14.23 7.04 -1.45
CA SER A 67 12.94 6.81 -2.10
C SER A 67 11.88 6.31 -1.11
N VAL A 68 12.24 5.42 -0.19
CA VAL A 68 11.36 4.96 0.88
C VAL A 68 10.94 6.12 1.78
N TYR A 69 11.89 6.95 2.24
CA TYR A 69 11.57 8.11 3.08
C TYR A 69 10.67 9.13 2.40
N MET A 70 10.86 9.36 1.10
CA MET A 70 10.06 10.33 0.36
C MET A 70 8.69 9.78 -0.06
N THR A 71 8.50 8.47 -0.03
CA THR A 71 7.20 7.84 -0.32
C THR A 71 6.26 7.86 0.90
N GLY A 72 6.79 7.74 2.11
CA GLY A 72 5.99 7.69 3.34
C GLY A 72 4.93 8.80 3.47
N PRO A 73 5.28 10.07 3.30
CA PRO A 73 4.33 11.18 3.40
C PRO A 73 3.20 11.18 2.36
N LEU A 74 3.30 10.38 1.29
CA LEU A 74 2.32 10.34 0.19
C LEU A 74 1.06 9.52 0.54
N MET A 75 1.10 8.72 1.61
CA MET A 75 -0.01 7.87 2.03
C MET A 75 -0.02 7.64 3.53
N SER A 76 -1.14 7.16 4.05
CA SER A 76 -1.25 6.72 5.44
C SER A 76 -0.74 5.28 5.62
N SER A 77 -0.40 4.92 6.85
CA SER A 77 -0.02 3.54 7.20
C SER A 77 -1.12 2.54 6.83
N LYS A 78 -2.38 2.93 7.03
CA LYS A 78 -3.55 2.15 6.68
C LYS A 78 -3.69 1.94 5.17
N GLU A 79 -3.61 3.01 4.37
CA GLU A 79 -3.66 2.92 2.91
C GLU A 79 -2.53 2.03 2.36
N SER A 80 -1.33 2.13 2.94
CA SER A 80 -0.17 1.33 2.55
C SER A 80 -0.33 -0.17 2.88
N SER A 81 -1.13 -0.50 3.91
CA SER A 81 -1.37 -1.90 4.30
C SER A 81 -2.38 -2.61 3.40
N ALA A 82 -3.28 -1.89 2.75
CA ALA A 82 -4.39 -2.45 1.97
C ALA A 82 -4.49 -1.85 0.57
N GLU A 83 -5.12 -0.68 0.44
CA GLU A 83 -5.59 -0.15 -0.84
C GLU A 83 -4.45 0.32 -1.74
N LYS A 84 -3.41 0.96 -1.17
CA LYS A 84 -2.29 1.55 -1.89
C LYS A 84 -0.96 0.78 -1.74
N ARG A 85 -1.02 -0.51 -1.41
CA ARG A 85 0.19 -1.33 -1.28
C ARG A 85 1.00 -1.39 -2.58
N ASN A 86 0.31 -1.52 -3.72
CA ASN A 86 0.95 -1.52 -5.03
C ASN A 86 1.51 -0.14 -5.39
N ASP A 87 0.81 0.92 -5.00
CA ASP A 87 1.28 2.30 -5.21
C ASP A 87 2.53 2.59 -4.39
N LEU A 88 2.60 2.09 -3.15
CA LEU A 88 3.79 2.20 -2.30
C LEU A 88 5.04 1.63 -3.02
N LEU A 89 4.93 0.39 -3.53
CA LEU A 89 6.02 -0.24 -4.28
C LEU A 89 6.36 0.54 -5.54
N SER A 90 5.36 0.91 -6.31
CA SER A 90 5.51 1.64 -7.56
C SER A 90 6.18 3.01 -7.35
N TYR A 91 5.81 3.74 -6.31
CA TYR A 91 6.43 5.03 -5.97
C TYR A 91 7.89 4.86 -5.52
N ILE A 92 8.20 3.85 -4.72
CA ILE A 92 9.57 3.57 -4.30
C ILE A 92 10.43 3.20 -5.51
N GLU A 93 9.94 2.33 -6.37
CA GLU A 93 10.66 1.91 -7.58
C GLU A 93 10.90 3.08 -8.54
N ASP A 94 9.85 3.83 -8.86
CA ASP A 94 9.94 4.97 -9.77
C ASP A 94 10.87 6.07 -9.24
N GLN A 95 10.79 6.38 -7.93
CA GLN A 95 11.69 7.36 -7.32
C GLN A 95 13.14 6.85 -7.27
N SER A 96 13.35 5.57 -7.05
CA SER A 96 14.70 4.97 -7.05
C SER A 96 15.34 5.06 -8.43
N ILE A 97 14.58 4.81 -9.49
CA ILE A 97 15.06 4.82 -10.87
C ILE A 97 15.17 6.25 -11.42
N ASN A 98 14.12 7.06 -11.24
CA ASN A 98 13.97 8.33 -11.94
C ASN A 98 14.32 9.55 -11.08
N GLY A 99 14.39 9.39 -9.77
CA GLY A 99 14.60 10.48 -8.80
C GLY A 99 13.35 10.83 -8.03
N VAL A 100 13.55 11.43 -6.87
CA VAL A 100 12.47 11.72 -5.92
C VAL A 100 11.47 12.73 -6.46
N TYR A 101 10.20 12.54 -6.12
CA TYR A 101 9.12 13.44 -6.51
C TYR A 101 9.25 14.81 -5.87
N ARG A 102 8.88 15.82 -6.63
CA ARG A 102 8.56 17.12 -6.05
C ARG A 102 7.17 17.10 -5.49
N THR A 103 7.03 17.38 -4.20
CA THR A 103 5.76 17.34 -3.50
C THR A 103 5.32 18.74 -3.08
N LYS A 104 4.01 18.92 -2.90
CA LYS A 104 3.39 20.11 -2.30
C LYS A 104 2.41 19.67 -1.23
N GLN A 105 2.25 20.51 -0.22
CA GLN A 105 1.18 20.36 0.76
C GLN A 105 -0.09 21.04 0.23
N GLU A 106 -1.23 20.41 0.46
CA GLU A 106 -2.53 20.92 0.07
C GLU A 106 -3.54 20.60 1.17
N ASP A 107 -4.28 21.62 1.59
CA ASP A 107 -5.34 21.47 2.57
C ASP A 107 -6.63 21.05 1.86
N ILE A 108 -7.13 19.86 2.20
CA ILE A 108 -8.40 19.35 1.71
C ILE A 108 -9.43 19.32 2.83
N LYS A 109 -10.68 19.64 2.50
CA LYS A 109 -11.81 19.45 3.42
C LYS A 109 -12.34 18.05 3.26
N VAL A 110 -12.37 17.30 4.35
CA VAL A 110 -12.94 15.95 4.42
C VAL A 110 -14.16 16.03 5.34
N HIS A 111 -15.31 15.57 4.84
CA HIS A 111 -16.50 15.44 5.65
C HIS A 111 -16.39 14.26 6.59
N ASP A 112 -16.59 14.48 7.88
CA ASP A 112 -16.65 13.44 8.90
C ASP A 112 -18.11 13.06 9.12
N ASP A 113 -18.54 11.95 8.53
CA ASP A 113 -19.94 11.47 8.60
C ASP A 113 -20.40 11.15 10.03
N LEU A 114 -19.47 10.83 10.95
CA LEU A 114 -19.78 10.51 12.34
C LEU A 114 -20.10 11.77 13.16
N MET A 115 -19.39 12.86 12.90
CA MET A 115 -19.57 14.12 13.61
C MET A 115 -20.37 15.15 12.81
N ASN A 116 -20.71 14.85 11.56
CA ASN A 116 -21.38 15.77 10.61
C ASN A 116 -20.69 17.14 10.55
N THR A 117 -19.34 17.11 10.52
CA THR A 117 -18.49 18.31 10.49
C THR A 117 -17.41 18.17 9.42
N ASP A 118 -17.05 19.29 8.79
CA ASP A 118 -15.93 19.32 7.87
C ASP A 118 -14.62 19.51 8.63
N LYS A 119 -13.67 18.59 8.42
CA LYS A 119 -12.29 18.71 8.93
C LYS A 119 -11.36 19.08 7.80
N THR A 120 -10.48 20.04 8.05
CA THR A 120 -9.38 20.35 7.13
C THR A 120 -8.22 19.41 7.44
N VAL A 121 -7.79 18.64 6.43
CA VAL A 121 -6.65 17.72 6.52
C VAL A 121 -5.60 18.15 5.51
N THR A 122 -4.38 18.36 5.97
CA THR A 122 -3.25 18.65 5.10
C THR A 122 -2.72 17.35 4.51
N VAL A 123 -2.75 17.24 3.19
CA VAL A 123 -2.22 16.10 2.45
C VAL A 123 -1.01 16.50 1.61
N VAL A 124 -0.11 15.56 1.41
CA VAL A 124 1.04 15.74 0.52
C VAL A 124 0.69 15.16 -0.84
N LYS A 125 0.79 15.98 -1.88
CA LYS A 125 0.55 15.56 -3.28
C LYS A 125 1.79 15.73 -4.12
N ILE A 126 1.94 14.85 -5.11
CA ILE A 126 2.98 14.93 -6.12
C ILE A 126 2.64 16.12 -7.05
N VAL A 127 3.64 16.95 -7.35
CA VAL A 127 3.48 18.03 -8.32
C VAL A 127 3.62 17.44 -9.72
N GLU A 128 2.60 17.63 -10.53
CA GLU A 128 2.59 17.17 -11.92
C GLU A 128 2.67 18.33 -12.91
N LYS A 129 3.32 18.09 -14.03
CA LYS A 129 3.32 18.98 -15.19
C LYS A 129 3.06 18.15 -16.45
N ASN A 130 2.03 18.48 -17.20
CA ASN A 130 1.59 17.73 -18.39
C ASN A 130 1.33 16.22 -18.06
N ASN A 131 0.68 15.93 -16.92
CA ASN A 131 0.41 14.58 -16.42
C ASN A 131 1.66 13.73 -16.12
N LEU A 132 2.83 14.36 -15.99
CA LEU A 132 4.05 13.68 -15.59
C LEU A 132 4.50 14.21 -14.22
N PRO A 133 4.92 13.33 -13.31
CA PRO A 133 5.40 13.74 -12.00
C PRO A 133 6.69 14.57 -12.13
N MET A 134 6.70 15.74 -11.52
CA MET A 134 7.91 16.55 -11.43
C MET A 134 8.87 15.94 -10.43
N ARG A 135 10.15 16.00 -10.76
CA ARG A 135 11.23 15.53 -9.88
C ARG A 135 11.88 16.68 -9.14
N GLN A 136 12.25 16.44 -7.90
CA GLN A 136 13.07 17.36 -7.13
C GLN A 136 14.53 17.29 -7.60
N GLU A 137 14.98 16.08 -7.91
CA GLU A 137 16.32 15.79 -8.42
C GLU A 137 16.31 14.52 -9.27
N VAL A 138 17.32 14.36 -10.11
CA VAL A 138 17.54 13.14 -10.89
C VAL A 138 18.16 12.07 -9.98
N SER A 139 17.76 10.80 -10.15
CA SER A 139 18.35 9.71 -9.38
C SER A 139 19.85 9.56 -9.64
N ALA A 140 20.61 9.35 -8.56
CA ALA A 140 22.05 9.13 -8.66
C ALA A 140 22.40 7.88 -9.50
N VAL A 141 21.54 6.84 -9.52
CA VAL A 141 21.78 5.66 -10.37
C VAL A 141 21.79 6.01 -11.86
N LYS A 142 20.96 6.98 -12.29
CA LYS A 142 21.00 7.49 -13.68
C LYS A 142 22.28 8.24 -13.98
N THR A 143 22.81 9.01 -13.02
CA THR A 143 24.06 9.75 -13.19
C THR A 143 25.25 8.82 -13.44
N TYR A 144 25.19 7.60 -12.90
CA TYR A 144 26.20 6.58 -13.07
C TYR A 144 25.85 5.53 -14.14
N ASN A 145 24.75 5.70 -14.87
CA ASN A 145 24.21 4.72 -15.82
C ASN A 145 24.01 3.30 -15.21
N VAL A 146 23.74 3.24 -13.92
CA VAL A 146 23.37 1.99 -13.23
C VAL A 146 21.88 1.73 -13.45
N SER A 147 21.53 0.52 -13.83
CA SER A 147 20.12 0.10 -14.00
C SER A 147 19.62 -0.63 -12.77
N LEU A 148 18.50 -0.20 -12.24
CA LEU A 148 17.75 -0.90 -11.19
C LEU A 148 16.57 -1.63 -11.82
N GLN A 149 16.33 -2.88 -11.42
CA GLN A 149 15.22 -3.69 -11.93
C GLN A 149 14.65 -4.58 -10.83
N GLY A 150 13.34 -4.83 -10.90
CA GLY A 150 12.67 -5.81 -10.08
C GLY A 150 12.78 -5.51 -8.59
N LEU A 151 12.50 -4.28 -8.19
CA LEU A 151 12.37 -3.94 -6.77
C LEU A 151 11.18 -4.72 -6.20
N ALA A 152 11.42 -5.50 -5.16
CA ALA A 152 10.41 -6.29 -4.48
C ALA A 152 10.42 -5.99 -2.99
N LEU A 153 9.24 -5.83 -2.41
CA LEU A 153 9.05 -5.72 -0.97
C LEU A 153 8.80 -7.13 -0.41
N ASN A 154 9.67 -7.58 0.48
CA ASN A 154 9.55 -8.90 1.11
C ASN A 154 8.62 -8.83 2.32
N SER A 155 8.81 -7.83 3.20
CA SER A 155 7.93 -7.56 4.32
C SER A 155 7.77 -6.07 4.57
N ILE A 156 6.64 -5.72 5.19
CA ILE A 156 6.36 -4.42 5.78
C ILE A 156 5.86 -4.71 7.18
N ASP A 157 6.70 -4.41 8.17
CA ASP A 157 6.41 -4.70 9.57
C ASP A 157 6.01 -3.38 10.23
N TYR A 158 4.71 -3.20 10.47
CA TYR A 158 4.16 -1.99 11.08
C TYR A 158 4.41 -1.98 12.59
N ASP A 159 4.50 -0.79 13.18
CA ASP A 159 4.55 -0.64 14.63
C ASP A 159 3.26 -1.25 15.26
N THR A 160 3.39 -1.84 16.45
CA THR A 160 2.30 -2.55 17.14
C THR A 160 1.02 -1.72 17.27
N GLU A 161 1.15 -0.40 17.47
CA GLU A 161 0.01 0.51 17.55
C GLU A 161 -0.75 0.60 16.22
N VAL A 162 -0.03 0.72 15.10
CA VAL A 162 -0.58 0.73 13.75
C VAL A 162 -1.25 -0.61 13.43
N GLU A 163 -0.61 -1.73 13.76
CA GLU A 163 -1.20 -3.06 13.58
C GLU A 163 -2.51 -3.23 14.35
N ASN A 164 -2.54 -2.78 15.60
CA ASN A 164 -3.75 -2.81 16.41
C ASN A 164 -4.87 -1.95 15.82
N GLN A 165 -4.58 -0.76 15.33
CA GLN A 165 -5.55 0.10 14.67
C GLN A 165 -6.10 -0.54 13.39
N ILE A 166 -5.24 -1.13 12.55
CA ILE A 166 -5.63 -1.87 11.34
C ILE A 166 -6.54 -3.04 11.72
N LYS A 167 -6.17 -3.82 12.74
CA LYS A 167 -6.94 -4.97 13.22
C LYS A 167 -8.33 -4.57 13.73
N VAL A 168 -8.41 -3.55 14.57
CA VAL A 168 -9.69 -3.04 15.08
C VAL A 168 -10.61 -2.58 13.95
N GLN A 169 -10.05 -1.90 12.96
CA GLN A 169 -10.82 -1.45 11.82
C GLN A 169 -11.28 -2.59 10.91
N GLN A 170 -10.44 -3.60 10.67
CA GLN A 170 -10.85 -4.80 9.94
C GLN A 170 -11.98 -5.52 10.67
N GLN A 171 -11.90 -5.63 11.99
CA GLN A 171 -12.97 -6.21 12.80
C GLN A 171 -14.27 -5.42 12.71
N ALA A 172 -14.22 -4.09 12.80
CA ALA A 172 -15.39 -3.23 12.63
C ALA A 172 -16.01 -3.39 11.24
N TYR A 173 -15.19 -3.41 10.19
CA TYR A 173 -15.65 -3.64 8.82
C TYR A 173 -16.33 -5.00 8.66
N MET A 174 -15.75 -6.06 9.22
CA MET A 174 -16.34 -7.41 9.20
C MET A 174 -17.67 -7.46 9.95
N GLN A 175 -17.80 -6.77 11.09
CA GLN A 175 -19.06 -6.67 11.82
C GLN A 175 -20.15 -5.99 11.00
N VAL A 176 -19.83 -4.87 10.33
CA VAL A 176 -20.75 -4.17 9.43
C VAL A 176 -21.18 -5.07 8.27
N GLN A 177 -20.25 -5.76 7.62
CA GLN A 177 -20.58 -6.70 6.54
C GLN A 177 -21.48 -7.84 7.01
N THR A 178 -21.20 -8.38 8.19
CA THR A 178 -22.03 -9.43 8.81
C THR A 178 -23.44 -8.92 9.12
N ALA A 179 -23.57 -7.71 9.67
CA ALA A 179 -24.85 -7.08 9.95
C ALA A 179 -25.67 -6.85 8.66
N ILE A 180 -25.03 -6.36 7.59
CA ILE A 180 -25.68 -6.19 6.28
C ILE A 180 -26.13 -7.53 5.70
N ALA A 181 -25.29 -8.57 5.78
CA ALA A 181 -25.64 -9.91 5.29
C ALA A 181 -26.83 -10.50 6.07
N ASN A 182 -26.84 -10.35 7.40
CA ASN A 182 -27.93 -10.79 8.25
C ASN A 182 -29.22 -10.02 7.97
N SER A 183 -29.16 -8.71 7.75
CA SER A 183 -30.31 -7.88 7.40
C SER A 183 -30.91 -8.32 6.05
N LYS A 184 -30.08 -8.52 5.03
CA LYS A 184 -30.53 -9.02 3.72
C LYS A 184 -31.16 -10.41 3.83
N LYS A 185 -30.57 -11.30 4.62
CA LYS A 185 -31.14 -12.63 4.87
C LYS A 185 -32.51 -12.53 5.53
N ALA A 186 -32.64 -11.73 6.57
CA ALA A 186 -33.92 -11.52 7.26
C ALA A 186 -34.99 -10.93 6.33
N GLU A 187 -34.62 -10.00 5.45
CA GLU A 187 -35.51 -9.46 4.42
C GLU A 187 -35.97 -10.55 3.43
N GLN A 188 -35.05 -11.37 2.94
CA GLN A 188 -35.38 -12.49 2.05
C GLN A 188 -36.26 -13.53 2.72
N ASP A 189 -35.99 -13.86 3.98
CA ASP A 189 -36.79 -14.81 4.77
C ASP A 189 -38.21 -14.24 5.00
N ALA A 190 -38.36 -12.95 5.26
CA ALA A 190 -39.66 -12.28 5.39
C ALA A 190 -40.47 -12.33 4.08
N ILE A 191 -39.83 -12.01 2.94
CA ILE A 191 -40.45 -12.08 1.61
C ILE A 191 -40.88 -13.54 1.30
N THR A 192 -40.03 -14.50 1.59
CA THR A 192 -40.31 -15.92 1.37
C THR A 192 -41.51 -16.37 2.20
N THR A 193 -41.57 -15.99 3.49
CA THR A 193 -42.67 -16.30 4.40
C THR A 193 -43.96 -15.65 3.92
N GLU A 194 -43.92 -14.41 3.47
CA GLU A 194 -45.09 -13.71 2.90
C GLU A 194 -45.62 -14.42 1.63
N LEU A 195 -44.72 -14.81 0.72
CA LEU A 195 -45.10 -15.55 -0.52
C LEU A 195 -45.70 -16.92 -0.17
N GLN A 196 -45.12 -17.63 0.79
CA GLN A 196 -45.70 -18.92 1.25
C GLN A 196 -47.04 -18.72 1.87
N GLY A 197 -47.24 -17.69 2.70
CA GLY A 197 -48.55 -17.36 3.27
C GLY A 197 -49.59 -17.02 2.20
N LYS A 198 -49.22 -16.22 1.21
CA LYS A 198 -50.11 -15.91 0.07
C LYS A 198 -50.46 -17.16 -0.74
N ALA A 199 -49.51 -18.05 -1.02
CA ALA A 199 -49.73 -19.30 -1.73
C ALA A 199 -50.64 -20.23 -0.93
N ALA A 200 -50.45 -20.36 0.39
CA ALA A 200 -51.34 -21.18 1.26
C ALA A 200 -52.76 -20.61 1.31
N ALA A 201 -52.93 -19.31 1.42
CA ALA A 201 -54.23 -18.66 1.40
C ALA A 201 -54.95 -18.84 0.06
N ALA A 202 -54.22 -18.73 -1.08
CA ALA A 202 -54.78 -18.99 -2.41
C ALA A 202 -55.21 -20.43 -2.56
N LYS A 203 -54.42 -21.40 -2.11
CA LYS A 203 -54.78 -22.82 -2.11
C LYS A 203 -56.03 -23.10 -1.27
N ALA A 204 -56.11 -22.55 -0.07
CA ALA A 204 -57.29 -22.72 0.80
C ALA A 204 -58.58 -22.14 0.16
N LYS A 205 -58.50 -21.02 -0.56
CA LYS A 205 -59.64 -20.48 -1.33
C LYS A 205 -60.07 -21.42 -2.47
N TRP A 206 -59.12 -21.95 -3.21
CA TRP A 206 -59.36 -22.91 -4.30
C TRP A 206 -60.06 -24.18 -3.75
N ASP A 207 -59.56 -24.73 -2.66
CA ASP A 207 -60.12 -25.91 -2.02
C ASP A 207 -61.57 -25.64 -1.55
N GLN A 208 -61.87 -24.44 -1.03
CA GLN A 208 -63.24 -24.06 -0.67
C GLN A 208 -64.17 -23.86 -1.87
N GLU A 209 -63.68 -23.33 -3.00
CA GLU A 209 -64.48 -23.20 -4.25
C GLU A 209 -64.80 -24.58 -4.83
N VAL A 210 -63.84 -25.50 -4.83
CA VAL A 210 -64.06 -26.87 -5.28
C VAL A 210 -65.12 -27.59 -4.45
N ILE A 211 -65.13 -27.44 -3.12
CA ILE A 211 -66.12 -28.02 -2.22
C ILE A 211 -67.51 -27.41 -2.45
N LYS A 212 -67.61 -26.14 -2.82
CA LYS A 212 -68.90 -25.50 -3.12
C LYS A 212 -69.50 -25.86 -4.48
N ALA A 213 -68.63 -26.34 -5.39
CA ALA A 213 -69.02 -26.72 -6.75
C ALA A 213 -69.42 -28.22 -6.91
N GLN A 214 -69.25 -29.01 -5.83
CA GLN A 214 -69.77 -30.37 -5.70
C GLN A 214 -71.09 -30.35 -4.91
#